data_5311a3fcc622dc0a18d6eac0d3684a02
#
_entry.id   5311a3fcc622dc0a18d6eac0d3684a02
#
_cell.length_a   1.000
_cell.length_b   1.000
_cell.length_c   1.000
_cell.angle_alpha   90.00
_cell.angle_beta   90.00
_cell.angle_gamma   90.00
#
_symmetry.space_group_name_H-M   'P 1'
#
loop_
_entity.id
_entity.type
_entity.pdbx_description
1 polymer ?
#
loop_
_entity_poly.entity_id
_entity_poly.type
_entity_poly.pdbx_seq_one_letter_code
_entity_poly.pdbx_strand_id
1 'polypeptide(L)'
;WLFSRKPSKILDYVGKFLNPLFLALLGILIVLAFVKPLGHVASAAVGENYISSPFFKGFTEGYNTLDALASLAFGIVVVSTLRNMGVEKPGDIAKGMIKSGAFSVVLMGIIYTLLAYMGTMSIGAFPISENGGIALAQIANYYLGLPGSILLAFIVVLACLKTGIGLSTAFSETFEEMFPKVSYQKFLAIVVILPAIFANVGLTNIIQFAVPVLMFLYPLAITLMLLVIISPIFKHRREVYQATTYITLIAAVLDALNSAPAFIKDTAFVTTLLEKAGQYLPLFTIGMGWVVPATVAFLISWVWVMISKKDPILD
;
A
#
# COMPACT_ATOMS: atom_id res chain seq x y z
N TRP A 1 12.93 -13.33 11.24
CA TRP A 1 12.65 -14.71 11.64
C TRP A 1 12.66 -14.90 13.15
N LEU A 2 13.75 -14.53 13.86
CA LEU A 2 13.88 -14.73 15.30
C LEU A 2 12.71 -14.13 16.09
N PHE A 3 12.34 -12.91 15.75
CA PHE A 3 11.26 -12.17 16.39
C PHE A 3 9.86 -12.70 16.07
N SER A 4 9.65 -13.26 14.89
CA SER A 4 8.35 -13.79 14.47
C SER A 4 8.14 -15.27 14.86
N ARG A 5 9.12 -15.96 15.47
CA ARG A 5 8.97 -17.38 15.90
C ARG A 5 7.88 -17.58 16.96
N LYS A 6 7.61 -16.57 17.78
CA LYS A 6 6.61 -16.58 18.85
C LYS A 6 5.76 -15.31 18.78
N PRO A 7 4.69 -15.29 17.99
CA PRO A 7 3.96 -14.08 17.65
C PRO A 7 3.35 -13.34 18.85
N SER A 8 2.89 -14.06 19.88
CA SER A 8 2.07 -13.49 20.96
C SER A 8 2.74 -12.43 21.86
N LYS A 9 4.08 -12.43 21.97
CA LYS A 9 4.79 -11.46 22.85
C LYS A 9 5.40 -10.27 22.11
N ILE A 10 5.66 -10.41 20.83
CA ILE A 10 6.43 -9.41 20.05
C ILE A 10 5.57 -8.26 19.57
N LEU A 11 4.31 -8.52 19.21
CA LEU A 11 3.35 -7.46 18.85
C LEU A 11 3.17 -6.44 19.99
N ASP A 12 3.23 -6.90 21.23
CA ASP A 12 3.20 -6.03 22.42
C ASP A 12 4.42 -5.10 22.49
N TYR A 13 5.64 -5.64 22.27
CA TYR A 13 6.86 -4.81 22.29
C TYR A 13 6.90 -3.84 21.12
N VAL A 14 6.50 -4.28 19.93
CA VAL A 14 6.41 -3.42 18.74
C VAL A 14 5.43 -2.28 18.97
N GLY A 15 4.24 -2.55 19.51
CA GLY A 15 3.24 -1.52 19.77
C GLY A 15 3.62 -0.57 20.89
N LYS A 16 4.14 -1.08 22.01
CA LYS A 16 4.39 -0.30 23.24
C LYS A 16 5.67 0.54 23.19
N PHE A 17 6.71 0.08 22.52
CA PHE A 17 8.03 0.73 22.53
C PHE A 17 8.48 1.21 21.16
N LEU A 18 8.44 0.36 20.14
CA LEU A 18 8.98 0.69 18.82
C LEU A 18 8.17 1.75 18.10
N ASN A 19 6.82 1.71 18.20
CA ASN A 19 5.98 2.72 17.56
C ASN A 19 6.13 4.12 18.16
N PRO A 20 6.02 4.33 19.49
CA PRO A 20 6.25 5.65 20.08
C PRO A 20 7.65 6.19 19.81
N LEU A 21 8.67 5.33 19.89
CA LEU A 21 10.04 5.73 19.59
C LEU A 21 10.20 6.18 18.15
N PHE A 22 9.70 5.40 17.20
CA PHE A 22 9.70 5.75 15.77
C PHE A 22 9.01 7.09 15.50
N LEU A 23 7.80 7.29 16.06
CA LEU A 23 7.05 8.54 15.88
C LEU A 23 7.75 9.74 16.51
N ALA A 24 8.37 9.57 17.69
CA ALA A 24 9.14 10.62 18.32
C ALA A 24 10.35 11.03 17.49
N LEU A 25 11.12 10.07 17.00
CA LEU A 25 12.30 10.32 16.16
C LEU A 25 11.92 10.99 14.83
N LEU A 26 10.87 10.51 14.18
CA LEU A 26 10.35 11.11 12.95
C LEU A 26 9.81 12.53 13.21
N GLY A 27 9.10 12.72 14.33
CA GLY A 27 8.57 14.01 14.77
C GLY A 27 9.66 15.05 14.95
N ILE A 28 10.83 14.68 15.49
CA ILE A 28 11.98 15.58 15.61
C ILE A 28 12.40 16.13 14.25
N LEU A 29 12.56 15.28 13.24
CA LEU A 29 12.94 15.73 11.88
C LEU A 29 11.88 16.64 11.27
N ILE A 30 10.61 16.29 11.41
CA ILE A 30 9.50 17.10 10.90
C ILE A 30 9.49 18.47 11.58
N VAL A 31 9.56 18.53 12.91
CA VAL A 31 9.58 19.79 13.67
C VAL A 31 10.76 20.68 13.24
N LEU A 32 11.97 20.10 13.11
CA LEU A 32 13.14 20.85 12.65
C LEU A 32 12.94 21.43 11.24
N ALA A 33 12.34 20.65 10.32
CA ALA A 33 12.06 21.11 8.98
C ALA A 33 11.07 22.28 8.92
N PHE A 34 10.09 22.30 9.84
CA PHE A 34 9.13 23.43 9.93
C PHE A 34 9.66 24.64 10.70
N VAL A 35 10.53 24.45 11.69
CA VAL A 35 11.16 25.56 12.45
C VAL A 35 12.23 26.27 11.63
N LYS A 36 12.97 25.53 10.81
CA LYS A 36 14.03 26.06 9.92
C LYS A 36 13.85 25.50 8.51
N PRO A 37 12.88 25.99 7.73
CA PRO A 37 12.59 25.45 6.42
C PRO A 37 13.79 25.56 5.47
N LEU A 38 14.09 24.46 4.74
CA LEU A 38 15.14 24.39 3.72
C LEU A 38 14.87 25.29 2.52
N GLY A 39 13.59 25.51 2.21
CA GLY A 39 13.13 26.32 1.11
C GLY A 39 11.63 26.56 1.17
N HIS A 40 11.11 27.33 0.22
CA HIS A 40 9.68 27.61 0.12
C HIS A 40 9.02 26.68 -0.88
N VAL A 41 7.93 26.02 -0.49
CA VAL A 41 7.15 25.12 -1.38
C VAL A 41 6.68 25.86 -2.63
N ALA A 42 6.32 27.14 -2.52
CA ALA A 42 5.86 27.94 -3.65
C ALA A 42 6.93 28.17 -4.73
N SER A 43 8.21 28.06 -4.40
CA SER A 43 9.32 28.20 -5.34
C SER A 43 9.84 26.86 -5.91
N ALA A 44 9.31 25.74 -5.41
CA ALA A 44 9.70 24.42 -5.88
C ALA A 44 9.18 24.18 -7.32
N ALA A 45 10.03 23.66 -8.19
CA ALA A 45 9.63 23.30 -9.55
C ALA A 45 8.64 22.14 -9.50
N VAL A 46 7.54 22.26 -10.24
CA VAL A 46 6.55 21.17 -10.36
C VAL A 46 7.11 20.11 -11.28
N GLY A 47 7.17 18.87 -10.82
CA GLY A 47 7.58 17.73 -11.65
C GLY A 47 6.64 17.52 -12.84
N GLU A 48 7.19 17.18 -14.01
CA GLU A 48 6.45 17.06 -15.28
C GLU A 48 5.21 16.16 -15.14
N ASN A 49 5.31 15.06 -14.40
CA ASN A 49 4.23 14.11 -14.16
C ASN A 49 3.04 14.69 -13.35
N TYR A 50 3.23 15.85 -12.70
CA TYR A 50 2.20 16.49 -11.86
C TYR A 50 1.55 17.72 -12.53
N ILE A 51 2.00 18.11 -13.74
CA ILE A 51 1.49 19.32 -14.43
C ILE A 51 0.04 19.10 -14.90
N SER A 52 -0.26 17.96 -15.52
CA SER A 52 -1.56 17.72 -16.16
C SER A 52 -2.60 17.10 -15.22
N SER A 53 -2.19 16.23 -14.30
CA SER A 53 -3.11 15.42 -13.49
C SER A 53 -2.57 15.18 -12.07
N PRO A 54 -2.29 16.22 -11.27
CA PRO A 54 -1.59 16.09 -9.99
C PRO A 54 -2.32 15.19 -8.98
N PHE A 55 -3.66 15.26 -8.94
CA PHE A 55 -4.46 14.41 -8.03
C PHE A 55 -4.32 12.93 -8.37
N PHE A 56 -4.50 12.55 -9.63
CA PHE A 56 -4.41 11.15 -10.04
C PHE A 56 -2.99 10.60 -9.93
N LYS A 57 -1.99 11.45 -10.24
CA LYS A 57 -0.59 11.07 -10.04
C LYS A 57 -0.28 10.84 -8.55
N GLY A 58 -0.71 11.73 -7.67
CA GLY A 58 -0.59 11.53 -6.23
C GLY A 58 -1.33 10.29 -5.72
N PHE A 59 -2.51 10.01 -6.27
CA PHE A 59 -3.28 8.80 -5.94
C PHE A 59 -2.52 7.51 -6.33
N THR A 60 -1.98 7.45 -7.54
CA THR A 60 -1.19 6.28 -7.99
C THR A 60 0.17 6.17 -7.27
N GLU A 61 0.80 7.29 -6.91
CA GLU A 61 1.99 7.27 -6.04
C GLU A 61 1.67 6.73 -4.64
N GLY A 62 0.44 6.93 -4.17
CA GLY A 62 -0.05 6.31 -2.93
C GLY A 62 0.03 4.78 -2.94
N TYR A 63 0.04 4.12 -4.09
CA TYR A 63 0.25 2.67 -4.17
C TYR A 63 1.63 2.26 -3.63
N ASN A 64 2.64 3.10 -3.78
CA ASN A 64 3.99 2.84 -3.30
C ASN A 64 4.10 2.85 -1.77
N THR A 65 3.10 3.35 -1.04
CA THR A 65 3.06 3.26 0.43
C THR A 65 2.76 1.85 0.92
N LEU A 66 2.16 0.99 0.09
CA LEU A 66 1.77 -0.40 0.38
C LEU A 66 0.72 -0.54 1.50
N ASP A 67 0.18 0.54 2.03
CA ASP A 67 -0.69 0.53 3.21
C ASP A 67 -2.00 -0.21 2.99
N ALA A 68 -2.64 -0.05 1.83
CA ALA A 68 -3.90 -0.73 1.56
C ALA A 68 -3.71 -2.26 1.48
N LEU A 69 -2.64 -2.74 0.83
CA LEU A 69 -2.31 -4.17 0.80
C LEU A 69 -1.90 -4.68 2.18
N ALA A 70 -1.08 -3.92 2.92
CA ALA A 70 -0.71 -4.26 4.28
C ALA A 70 -1.91 -4.31 5.22
N SER A 71 -2.89 -3.41 5.07
CA SER A 71 -4.11 -3.40 5.89
C SER A 71 -4.96 -4.66 5.72
N LEU A 72 -5.00 -5.23 4.51
CA LEU A 72 -5.65 -6.51 4.26
C LEU A 72 -4.95 -7.65 5.02
N ALA A 73 -3.61 -7.67 5.00
CA ALA A 73 -2.83 -8.67 5.74
C ALA A 73 -2.94 -8.49 7.27
N PHE A 74 -2.92 -7.25 7.76
CA PHE A 74 -3.03 -6.95 9.19
C PHE A 74 -4.46 -7.05 9.75
N GLY A 75 -5.48 -7.17 8.93
CA GLY A 75 -6.87 -7.27 9.35
C GLY A 75 -7.09 -8.40 10.37
N ILE A 76 -6.49 -9.57 10.14
CA ILE A 76 -6.58 -10.73 11.05
C ILE A 76 -5.95 -10.42 12.42
N VAL A 77 -4.82 -9.71 12.43
CA VAL A 77 -4.13 -9.33 13.68
C VAL A 77 -4.98 -8.36 14.51
N VAL A 78 -5.66 -7.40 13.85
CA VAL A 78 -6.56 -6.46 14.53
C VAL A 78 -7.77 -7.18 15.12
N VAL A 79 -8.38 -8.11 14.37
CA VAL A 79 -9.48 -8.97 14.87
C VAL A 79 -9.06 -9.78 16.08
N SER A 80 -7.91 -10.45 16.00
CA SER A 80 -7.35 -11.24 17.10
C SER A 80 -7.08 -10.37 18.34
N THR A 81 -6.55 -9.17 18.14
CA THR A 81 -6.31 -8.22 19.22
C THR A 81 -7.60 -7.80 19.92
N LEU A 82 -8.66 -7.45 19.16
CA LEU A 82 -9.96 -7.10 19.72
C LEU A 82 -10.58 -8.25 20.51
N ARG A 83 -10.46 -9.49 20.00
CA ARG A 83 -10.93 -10.69 20.72
C ARG A 83 -10.16 -10.90 22.03
N ASN A 84 -8.85 -10.72 22.03
CA ASN A 84 -8.02 -10.79 23.23
C ASN A 84 -8.35 -9.69 24.27
N MET A 85 -8.92 -8.58 23.83
CA MET A 85 -9.45 -7.52 24.70
C MET A 85 -10.86 -7.81 25.22
N GLY A 86 -11.44 -8.97 24.92
CA GLY A 86 -12.78 -9.40 25.38
C GLY A 86 -13.93 -8.96 24.48
N VAL A 87 -13.67 -8.49 23.26
CA VAL A 87 -14.71 -8.15 22.29
C VAL A 87 -15.08 -9.40 21.49
N GLU A 88 -16.21 -10.02 21.82
CA GLU A 88 -16.62 -11.31 21.22
C GLU A 88 -17.63 -11.15 20.06
N LYS A 89 -18.53 -10.14 20.17
CA LYS A 89 -19.61 -9.97 19.19
C LYS A 89 -19.06 -9.45 17.84
N PRO A 90 -19.39 -10.12 16.72
CA PRO A 90 -18.90 -9.70 15.38
C PRO A 90 -19.19 -8.24 15.05
N GLY A 91 -20.38 -7.73 15.42
CA GLY A 91 -20.74 -6.32 15.20
C GLY A 91 -19.89 -5.33 15.99
N ASP A 92 -19.48 -5.68 17.21
CA ASP A 92 -18.62 -4.82 18.03
C ASP A 92 -17.16 -4.89 17.56
N ILE A 93 -16.70 -6.06 17.08
CA ILE A 93 -15.41 -6.20 16.39
C ILE A 93 -15.39 -5.31 15.16
N ALA A 94 -16.41 -5.37 14.29
CA ALA A 94 -16.49 -4.53 13.10
C ALA A 94 -16.48 -3.03 13.43
N LYS A 95 -17.23 -2.59 14.44
CA LYS A 95 -17.22 -1.19 14.92
C LYS A 95 -15.84 -0.78 15.45
N GLY A 96 -15.19 -1.65 16.22
CA GLY A 96 -13.83 -1.42 16.72
C GLY A 96 -12.82 -1.25 15.57
N MET A 97 -12.89 -2.12 14.56
CA MET A 97 -12.05 -2.04 13.36
C MET A 97 -12.28 -0.74 12.57
N ILE A 98 -13.53 -0.35 12.34
CA ILE A 98 -13.85 0.89 11.62
C ILE A 98 -13.33 2.12 12.40
N LYS A 99 -13.56 2.16 13.71
CA LYS A 99 -13.11 3.29 14.53
C LYS A 99 -11.59 3.41 14.59
N SER A 100 -10.89 2.32 14.84
CA SER A 100 -9.41 2.30 14.88
C SER A 100 -8.82 2.55 13.50
N GLY A 101 -9.41 1.98 12.44
CA GLY A 101 -9.00 2.20 11.05
C GLY A 101 -9.15 3.66 10.63
N ALA A 102 -10.30 4.29 10.90
CA ALA A 102 -10.52 5.70 10.60
C ALA A 102 -9.48 6.61 11.30
N PHE A 103 -9.22 6.36 12.58
CA PHE A 103 -8.17 7.09 13.31
C PHE A 103 -6.79 6.88 12.67
N SER A 104 -6.44 5.66 12.32
CA SER A 104 -5.15 5.33 11.67
C SER A 104 -5.00 6.03 10.32
N VAL A 105 -6.05 6.02 9.48
CA VAL A 105 -6.02 6.68 8.16
C VAL A 105 -5.81 8.19 8.30
N VAL A 106 -6.49 8.84 9.25
CA VAL A 106 -6.31 10.28 9.50
C VAL A 106 -4.87 10.57 9.96
N LEU A 107 -4.36 9.79 10.91
CA LEU A 107 -3.00 9.97 11.42
C LEU A 107 -1.95 9.74 10.33
N MET A 108 -2.10 8.70 9.53
CA MET A 108 -1.23 8.43 8.38
C MET A 108 -1.29 9.56 7.34
N GLY A 109 -2.50 10.04 7.02
CA GLY A 109 -2.67 11.16 6.10
C GLY A 109 -1.94 12.42 6.56
N ILE A 110 -1.99 12.74 7.86
CA ILE A 110 -1.23 13.85 8.44
C ILE A 110 0.28 13.62 8.29
N ILE A 111 0.78 12.45 8.68
CA ILE A 111 2.21 12.14 8.61
C ILE A 111 2.72 12.21 7.17
N TYR A 112 2.01 11.60 6.21
CA TYR A 112 2.41 11.63 4.80
C TYR A 112 2.37 13.03 4.20
N THR A 113 1.37 13.84 4.57
CA THR A 113 1.31 15.25 4.15
C THR A 113 2.51 16.03 4.68
N LEU A 114 2.87 15.86 5.93
CA LEU A 114 4.02 16.53 6.54
C LEU A 114 5.34 16.07 5.90
N LEU A 115 5.49 14.77 5.61
CA LEU A 115 6.66 14.23 4.91
C LEU A 115 6.77 14.73 3.47
N ALA A 116 5.66 14.76 2.72
CA ALA A 116 5.62 15.28 1.37
C ALA A 116 5.97 16.78 1.34
N TYR A 117 5.43 17.55 2.29
CA TYR A 117 5.74 18.96 2.44
C TYR A 117 7.23 19.19 2.75
N MET A 118 7.79 18.41 3.69
CA MET A 118 9.22 18.45 4.02
C MET A 118 10.09 18.08 2.82
N GLY A 119 9.72 17.06 2.05
CA GLY A 119 10.40 16.69 0.80
C GLY A 119 10.35 17.81 -0.23
N THR A 120 9.20 18.47 -0.39
CA THR A 120 9.06 19.61 -1.32
C THR A 120 9.92 20.81 -0.90
N MET A 121 10.01 21.11 0.39
CA MET A 121 10.89 22.17 0.89
C MET A 121 12.37 21.90 0.61
N SER A 122 12.77 20.64 0.46
CA SER A 122 14.17 20.30 0.17
C SER A 122 14.57 20.50 -1.30
N ILE A 123 13.59 20.65 -2.21
CA ILE A 123 13.83 20.94 -3.63
C ILE A 123 14.41 22.35 -3.76
N GLY A 124 15.57 22.45 -4.43
CA GLY A 124 16.30 23.71 -4.56
C GLY A 124 17.50 23.81 -3.61
N ALA A 125 17.45 23.20 -2.42
CA ALA A 125 18.62 23.00 -1.59
C ALA A 125 19.40 21.73 -2.01
N PHE A 126 18.68 20.72 -2.50
CA PHE A 126 19.25 19.47 -3.02
C PHE A 126 18.66 19.13 -4.39
N PRO A 127 19.41 18.43 -5.25
CA PRO A 127 18.86 17.84 -6.47
C PRO A 127 17.79 16.79 -6.14
N ILE A 128 16.85 16.58 -7.07
CA ILE A 128 15.83 15.55 -6.91
C ILE A 128 16.52 14.18 -6.77
N SER A 129 16.24 13.51 -5.67
CA SER A 129 16.85 12.23 -5.35
C SER A 129 16.16 11.07 -6.08
N GLU A 130 16.90 10.00 -6.37
CA GLU A 130 16.37 8.79 -7.03
C GLU A 130 15.28 8.10 -6.23
N ASN A 131 15.29 8.23 -4.91
CA ASN A 131 14.27 7.70 -4.01
C ASN A 131 14.15 8.51 -2.72
N GLY A 132 13.04 8.32 -2.01
CA GLY A 132 12.73 9.04 -0.78
C GLY A 132 13.70 8.76 0.38
N GLY A 133 14.37 7.61 0.39
CA GLY A 133 15.38 7.28 1.41
C GLY A 133 16.60 8.20 1.31
N ILE A 134 17.07 8.47 0.09
CA ILE A 134 18.19 9.41 -0.16
C ILE A 134 17.78 10.84 0.21
N ALA A 135 16.58 11.27 -0.21
CA ALA A 135 16.08 12.61 0.13
C ALA A 135 16.01 12.81 1.65
N LEU A 136 15.48 11.85 2.37
CA LEU A 136 15.36 11.91 3.82
C LEU A 136 16.73 11.91 4.52
N ALA A 137 17.71 11.18 3.96
CA ALA A 137 19.08 11.17 4.47
C ALA A 137 19.78 12.54 4.30
N GLN A 138 19.56 13.19 3.16
CA GLN A 138 20.08 14.56 2.91
C GLN A 138 19.46 15.56 3.88
N ILE A 139 18.16 15.51 4.10
CA ILE A 139 17.44 16.38 5.03
C ILE A 139 17.92 16.15 6.48
N ALA A 140 18.02 14.91 6.93
CA ALA A 140 18.48 14.59 8.28
C ALA A 140 19.91 15.04 8.53
N ASN A 141 20.79 14.84 7.53
CA ASN A 141 22.18 15.29 7.61
C ASN A 141 22.29 16.82 7.61
N TYR A 142 21.47 17.51 6.85
CA TYR A 142 21.45 18.97 6.84
C TYR A 142 21.11 19.58 8.20
N TYR A 143 20.06 19.06 8.86
CA TYR A 143 19.63 19.63 10.14
C TYR A 143 20.49 19.24 11.32
N LEU A 144 20.99 18.04 11.36
CA LEU A 144 21.64 17.46 12.52
C LEU A 144 23.05 16.91 12.25
N GLY A 145 23.57 17.01 11.01
CA GLY A 145 24.87 16.44 10.64
C GLY A 145 24.93 14.93 10.85
N LEU A 146 26.06 14.42 11.32
CA LEU A 146 26.25 12.99 11.61
C LEU A 146 25.20 12.42 12.58
N PRO A 147 24.85 13.07 13.70
CA PRO A 147 23.74 12.64 14.55
C PRO A 147 22.42 12.46 13.80
N GLY A 148 22.11 13.31 12.82
CA GLY A 148 20.92 13.18 11.98
C GLY A 148 20.92 11.93 11.11
N SER A 149 22.05 11.60 10.52
CA SER A 149 22.22 10.37 9.74
C SER A 149 22.06 9.13 10.63
N ILE A 150 22.58 9.14 11.84
CA ILE A 150 22.42 8.07 12.83
C ILE A 150 20.94 7.96 13.25
N LEU A 151 20.29 9.09 13.56
CA LEU A 151 18.87 9.15 13.90
C LEU A 151 18.02 8.52 12.81
N LEU A 152 18.24 8.92 11.54
CA LEU A 152 17.53 8.35 10.41
C LEU A 152 17.76 6.86 10.27
N ALA A 153 19.00 6.39 10.42
CA ALA A 153 19.28 4.95 10.36
C ALA A 153 18.46 4.17 11.40
N PHE A 154 18.35 4.68 12.63
CA PHE A 154 17.47 4.10 13.65
C PHE A 154 15.99 4.12 13.24
N ILE A 155 15.49 5.24 12.71
CA ILE A 155 14.10 5.36 12.22
C ILE A 155 13.83 4.28 11.19
N VAL A 156 14.68 4.15 10.16
CA VAL A 156 14.51 3.19 9.07
C VAL A 156 14.58 1.76 9.57
N VAL A 157 15.58 1.42 10.39
CA VAL A 157 15.71 0.07 10.95
C VAL A 157 14.49 -0.30 11.79
N LEU A 158 14.02 0.60 12.66
CA LEU A 158 12.83 0.35 13.48
C LEU A 158 11.56 0.19 12.65
N ALA A 159 11.38 1.04 11.63
CA ALA A 159 10.24 0.95 10.72
C ALA A 159 10.22 -0.36 9.93
N CYS A 160 11.36 -0.73 9.32
CA CYS A 160 11.48 -1.97 8.55
C CYS A 160 11.33 -3.20 9.45
N LEU A 161 11.94 -3.18 10.65
CA LEU A 161 11.88 -4.30 11.58
C LEU A 161 10.46 -4.57 12.04
N LYS A 162 9.73 -3.53 12.50
CA LYS A 162 8.35 -3.70 12.96
C LYS A 162 7.42 -4.20 11.84
N THR A 163 7.56 -3.62 10.64
CA THR A 163 6.76 -4.01 9.48
C THR A 163 7.08 -5.45 9.06
N GLY A 164 8.37 -5.79 8.98
CA GLY A 164 8.83 -7.15 8.66
C GLY A 164 8.33 -8.20 9.65
N ILE A 165 8.36 -7.91 10.96
CA ILE A 165 7.81 -8.80 11.99
C ILE A 165 6.29 -8.98 11.77
N GLY A 166 5.56 -7.87 11.65
CA GLY A 166 4.10 -7.90 11.51
C GLY A 166 3.65 -8.65 10.26
N LEU A 167 4.22 -8.32 9.10
CA LEU A 167 3.86 -8.99 7.84
C LEU A 167 4.26 -10.46 7.85
N SER A 168 5.47 -10.81 8.30
CA SER A 168 5.91 -12.21 8.35
C SER A 168 5.01 -13.05 9.25
N THR A 169 4.54 -12.49 10.37
CA THR A 169 3.61 -13.17 11.27
C THR A 169 2.23 -13.33 10.61
N ALA A 170 1.65 -12.23 10.10
CA ALA A 170 0.33 -12.25 9.49
C ALA A 170 0.24 -13.21 8.29
N PHE A 171 1.22 -13.18 7.40
CA PHE A 171 1.28 -14.10 6.26
C PHE A 171 1.42 -15.55 6.70
N SER A 172 2.30 -15.83 7.68
CA SER A 172 2.54 -17.20 8.13
C SER A 172 1.31 -17.78 8.82
N GLU A 173 0.57 -16.99 9.62
CA GLU A 173 -0.70 -17.39 10.25
C GLU A 173 -1.78 -17.64 9.18
N THR A 174 -1.96 -16.72 8.24
CA THR A 174 -2.95 -16.87 7.16
C THR A 174 -2.68 -18.09 6.30
N PHE A 175 -1.42 -18.32 5.91
CA PHE A 175 -1.07 -19.48 5.08
C PHE A 175 -1.18 -20.81 5.85
N GLU A 176 -0.89 -20.83 7.15
CA GLU A 176 -1.14 -22.01 7.98
C GLU A 176 -2.63 -22.37 8.06
N GLU A 177 -3.51 -21.35 8.21
CA GLU A 177 -4.96 -21.56 8.17
C GLU A 177 -5.45 -22.07 6.81
N MET A 178 -4.91 -21.53 5.70
CA MET A 178 -5.27 -21.96 4.34
C MET A 178 -4.71 -23.34 3.98
N PHE A 179 -3.56 -23.70 4.51
CA PHE A 179 -2.85 -24.95 4.21
C PHE A 179 -2.42 -25.69 5.50
N PRO A 180 -3.35 -26.32 6.22
CA PRO A 180 -3.08 -26.93 7.53
C PRO A 180 -2.01 -28.03 7.55
N LYS A 181 -1.64 -28.57 6.38
CA LYS A 181 -0.58 -29.56 6.22
C LYS A 181 0.84 -28.97 6.35
N VAL A 182 0.97 -27.65 6.29
CA VAL A 182 2.27 -26.95 6.34
C VAL A 182 2.29 -26.09 7.60
N SER A 183 3.29 -26.29 8.45
CA SER A 183 3.39 -25.57 9.73
C SER A 183 3.76 -24.09 9.55
N TYR A 184 3.31 -23.27 10.49
CA TYR A 184 3.68 -21.86 10.62
C TYR A 184 5.19 -21.59 10.40
N GLN A 185 6.05 -22.42 11.01
CA GLN A 185 7.51 -22.24 10.92
C GLN A 185 8.07 -22.40 9.50
N LYS A 186 7.45 -23.27 8.69
CA LYS A 186 7.84 -23.44 7.27
C LYS A 186 7.44 -22.23 6.45
N PHE A 187 6.21 -21.74 6.62
CA PHE A 187 5.76 -20.51 5.97
C PHE A 187 6.60 -19.31 6.41
N LEU A 188 6.89 -19.19 7.71
CA LEU A 188 7.73 -18.13 8.24
C LEU A 188 9.13 -18.14 7.60
N ALA A 189 9.73 -19.31 7.41
CA ALA A 189 11.02 -19.41 6.75
C ALA A 189 10.96 -18.90 5.30
N ILE A 190 9.93 -19.28 4.54
CA ILE A 190 9.74 -18.83 3.15
C ILE A 190 9.54 -17.31 3.09
N VAL A 191 8.64 -16.77 3.90
CA VAL A 191 8.27 -15.35 3.92
C VAL A 191 9.41 -14.44 4.41
N VAL A 192 10.39 -15.00 5.11
CA VAL A 192 11.59 -14.25 5.55
C VAL A 192 12.74 -14.40 4.56
N ILE A 193 13.00 -15.61 4.06
CA ILE A 193 14.14 -15.87 3.16
C ILE A 193 13.93 -15.19 1.80
N LEU A 194 12.72 -15.28 1.24
CA LEU A 194 12.44 -14.72 -0.08
C LEU A 194 12.68 -13.20 -0.15
N PRO A 195 12.12 -12.37 0.75
CA PRO A 195 12.42 -10.94 0.78
C PRO A 195 13.89 -10.63 1.11
N ALA A 196 14.56 -11.45 1.92
CA ALA A 196 15.98 -11.26 2.24
C ALA A 196 16.87 -11.41 1.00
N ILE A 197 16.52 -12.30 0.08
CA ILE A 197 17.21 -12.44 -1.21
C ILE A 197 17.01 -11.15 -2.04
N PHE A 198 15.77 -10.68 -2.16
CA PHE A 198 15.45 -9.47 -2.92
C PHE A 198 16.03 -8.19 -2.29
N ALA A 199 16.21 -8.13 -0.97
CA ALA A 199 16.77 -6.96 -0.29
C ALA A 199 18.20 -6.60 -0.75
N ASN A 200 18.94 -7.55 -1.35
CA ASN A 200 20.28 -7.31 -1.86
C ASN A 200 20.32 -6.53 -3.20
N VAL A 201 19.17 -6.33 -3.86
CA VAL A 201 19.10 -5.63 -5.17
C VAL A 201 19.16 -4.10 -5.02
N GLY A 202 18.97 -3.60 -3.83
CA GLY A 202 18.92 -2.16 -3.53
C GLY A 202 17.53 -1.54 -3.69
N LEU A 203 17.29 -0.45 -2.94
CA LEU A 203 15.95 0.16 -2.82
C LEU A 203 15.40 0.66 -4.15
N THR A 204 16.22 1.35 -4.95
CA THR A 204 15.79 1.89 -6.26
C THR A 204 15.29 0.78 -7.19
N ASN A 205 16.03 -0.32 -7.30
CA ASN A 205 15.62 -1.46 -8.13
C ASN A 205 14.38 -2.16 -7.56
N ILE A 206 14.29 -2.32 -6.23
CA ILE A 206 13.08 -2.89 -5.59
C ILE A 206 11.85 -2.07 -5.96
N ILE A 207 11.90 -0.74 -5.87
CA ILE A 207 10.80 0.15 -6.26
C ILE A 207 10.46 -0.06 -7.73
N GLN A 208 11.44 -0.06 -8.62
CA GLN A 208 11.24 -0.19 -10.06
C GLN A 208 10.53 -1.51 -10.44
N PHE A 209 10.88 -2.62 -9.79
CA PHE A 209 10.22 -3.91 -10.04
C PHE A 209 8.89 -4.06 -9.28
N ALA A 210 8.73 -3.37 -8.16
CA ALA A 210 7.49 -3.41 -7.39
C ALA A 210 6.34 -2.66 -8.08
N VAL A 211 6.62 -1.53 -8.74
CA VAL A 211 5.58 -0.67 -9.35
C VAL A 211 4.65 -1.43 -10.30
N PRO A 212 5.12 -2.25 -11.27
CA PRO A 212 4.23 -3.01 -12.14
C PRO A 212 3.34 -4.00 -11.37
N VAL A 213 3.90 -4.64 -10.33
CA VAL A 213 3.15 -5.57 -9.47
C VAL A 213 2.07 -4.83 -8.69
N LEU A 214 2.37 -3.63 -8.19
CA LEU A 214 1.40 -2.78 -7.50
C LEU A 214 0.29 -2.30 -8.44
N MET A 215 0.63 -1.87 -9.65
CA MET A 215 -0.35 -1.47 -10.67
C MET A 215 -1.25 -2.63 -11.09
N PHE A 216 -0.83 -3.87 -10.88
CA PHE A 216 -1.68 -5.06 -11.03
C PHE A 216 -2.55 -5.32 -9.81
N LEU A 217 -1.98 -5.30 -8.60
CA LEU A 217 -2.66 -5.72 -7.37
C LEU A 217 -3.64 -4.68 -6.83
N TYR A 218 -3.30 -3.39 -6.88
CA TYR A 218 -4.14 -2.34 -6.30
C TYR A 218 -5.52 -2.20 -6.95
N PRO A 219 -5.67 -2.22 -8.29
CA PRO A 219 -6.98 -2.25 -8.91
C PRO A 219 -7.88 -3.36 -8.38
N LEU A 220 -7.34 -4.57 -8.25
CA LEU A 220 -8.08 -5.73 -7.74
C LEU A 220 -8.44 -5.56 -6.26
N ALA A 221 -7.49 -5.15 -5.43
CA ALA A 221 -7.71 -4.94 -4.01
C ALA A 221 -8.75 -3.84 -3.76
N ILE A 222 -8.63 -2.68 -4.42
CA ILE A 222 -9.58 -1.56 -4.30
C ILE A 222 -10.97 -1.98 -4.77
N THR A 223 -11.06 -2.65 -5.93
CA THR A 223 -12.35 -3.14 -6.47
C THR A 223 -13.02 -4.10 -5.48
N LEU A 224 -12.27 -5.08 -4.94
CA LEU A 224 -12.81 -6.02 -3.97
C LEU A 224 -13.24 -5.34 -2.67
N MET A 225 -12.43 -4.42 -2.13
CA MET A 225 -12.79 -3.65 -0.94
C MET A 225 -14.07 -2.84 -1.15
N LEU A 226 -14.19 -2.14 -2.28
CA LEU A 226 -15.39 -1.37 -2.62
C LEU A 226 -16.60 -2.29 -2.77
N LEU A 227 -16.48 -3.43 -3.47
CA LEU A 227 -17.55 -4.40 -3.62
C LEU A 227 -18.01 -4.96 -2.26
N VAL A 228 -17.11 -5.22 -1.32
CA VAL A 228 -17.47 -5.67 0.02
C VAL A 228 -18.26 -4.60 0.77
N ILE A 229 -17.82 -3.34 0.71
CA ILE A 229 -18.52 -2.21 1.36
C ILE A 229 -19.93 -2.01 0.80
N ILE A 230 -20.10 -2.08 -0.52
CA ILE A 230 -21.39 -1.88 -1.19
C ILE A 230 -22.20 -3.17 -1.37
N SER A 231 -21.72 -4.29 -0.86
CA SER A 231 -22.34 -5.60 -1.03
C SER A 231 -23.81 -5.69 -0.60
N PRO A 232 -24.28 -4.97 0.43
CA PRO A 232 -25.71 -4.97 0.76
C PRO A 232 -26.61 -4.47 -0.38
N ILE A 233 -26.09 -3.57 -1.25
CA ILE A 233 -26.86 -3.00 -2.39
C ILE A 233 -27.23 -4.07 -3.41
N PHE A 234 -26.33 -5.03 -3.65
CA PHE A 234 -26.54 -6.14 -4.58
C PHE A 234 -26.73 -7.50 -3.88
N LYS A 235 -27.10 -7.48 -2.59
CA LYS A 235 -27.46 -8.67 -1.78
C LYS A 235 -26.38 -9.75 -1.77
N HIS A 236 -25.12 -9.36 -1.67
CA HIS A 236 -23.95 -10.25 -1.63
C HIS A 236 -23.82 -11.23 -2.80
N ARG A 237 -24.40 -10.90 -3.97
CA ARG A 237 -24.45 -11.79 -5.12
C ARG A 237 -23.06 -12.03 -5.71
N ARG A 238 -22.69 -13.30 -5.81
CA ARG A 238 -21.39 -13.78 -6.30
C ARG A 238 -21.08 -13.33 -7.73
N GLU A 239 -22.11 -13.29 -8.57
CA GLU A 239 -21.99 -12.92 -9.98
C GLU A 239 -21.46 -11.49 -10.16
N VAL A 240 -21.87 -10.56 -9.29
CA VAL A 240 -21.38 -9.17 -9.31
C VAL A 240 -19.91 -9.11 -8.96
N TYR A 241 -19.49 -9.85 -7.91
CA TYR A 241 -18.06 -9.94 -7.56
C TYR A 241 -17.24 -10.51 -8.71
N GLN A 242 -17.68 -11.62 -9.29
CA GLN A 242 -16.94 -12.29 -10.36
C GLN A 242 -16.83 -11.43 -11.61
N ALA A 243 -17.94 -10.89 -12.12
CA ALA A 243 -17.93 -10.09 -13.33
C ALA A 243 -17.06 -8.85 -13.19
N THR A 244 -17.20 -8.11 -12.07
CA THR A 244 -16.42 -6.90 -11.83
C THR A 244 -14.94 -7.23 -11.66
N THR A 245 -14.60 -8.26 -10.89
CA THR A 245 -13.20 -8.64 -10.64
C THR A 245 -12.50 -9.14 -11.90
N TYR A 246 -13.18 -9.95 -12.75
CA TYR A 246 -12.56 -10.43 -14.00
C TYR A 246 -12.28 -9.31 -14.99
N ILE A 247 -13.21 -8.36 -15.12
CA ILE A 247 -12.98 -7.20 -16.01
C ILE A 247 -11.88 -6.30 -15.45
N THR A 248 -11.87 -6.07 -14.13
CA THR A 248 -10.78 -5.34 -13.48
C THR A 248 -9.43 -6.03 -13.67
N LEU A 249 -9.38 -7.37 -13.61
CA LEU A 249 -8.17 -8.15 -13.82
C LEU A 249 -7.55 -7.87 -15.20
N ILE A 250 -8.38 -7.87 -16.25
CA ILE A 250 -7.91 -7.60 -17.61
C ILE A 250 -7.32 -6.19 -17.72
N ALA A 251 -8.01 -5.19 -17.17
CA ALA A 251 -7.53 -3.81 -17.18
C ALA A 251 -6.26 -3.64 -16.32
N ALA A 252 -6.18 -4.29 -15.17
CA ALA A 252 -5.02 -4.25 -14.27
C ALA A 252 -3.76 -4.85 -14.92
N VAL A 253 -3.91 -5.89 -15.75
CA VAL A 253 -2.77 -6.42 -16.54
C VAL A 253 -2.23 -5.36 -17.49
N LEU A 254 -3.10 -4.58 -18.15
CA LEU A 254 -2.68 -3.51 -19.04
C LEU A 254 -1.98 -2.37 -18.31
N ASP A 255 -2.51 -1.94 -17.14
CA ASP A 255 -1.88 -0.92 -16.29
C ASP A 255 -0.51 -1.39 -15.77
N ALA A 256 -0.38 -2.68 -15.40
CA ALA A 256 0.90 -3.28 -15.01
C ALA A 256 1.92 -3.28 -16.16
N LEU A 257 1.51 -3.69 -17.36
CA LEU A 257 2.38 -3.68 -18.55
C LEU A 257 2.80 -2.25 -18.92
N ASN A 258 1.92 -1.25 -18.76
CA ASN A 258 2.26 0.14 -19.00
C ASN A 258 3.33 0.68 -18.04
N SER A 259 3.38 0.14 -16.82
CA SER A 259 4.35 0.50 -15.79
C SER A 259 5.58 -0.43 -15.76
N ALA A 260 5.62 -1.43 -16.64
CA ALA A 260 6.70 -2.40 -16.68
C ALA A 260 8.03 -1.77 -17.16
N PRO A 261 9.19 -2.35 -16.76
CA PRO A 261 10.49 -1.92 -17.24
C PRO A 261 10.59 -1.96 -18.77
N ALA A 262 11.43 -1.11 -19.35
CA ALA A 262 11.58 -0.91 -20.79
C ALA A 262 11.76 -2.23 -21.59
N PHE A 263 12.53 -3.17 -21.06
CA PHE A 263 12.76 -4.46 -21.73
C PHE A 263 11.50 -5.31 -21.95
N ILE A 264 10.43 -5.05 -21.20
CA ILE A 264 9.09 -5.66 -21.38
C ILE A 264 8.22 -4.73 -22.21
N LYS A 265 8.12 -3.46 -21.79
CA LYS A 265 7.21 -2.46 -22.35
C LYS A 265 7.49 -2.19 -23.82
N ASP A 266 8.76 -2.12 -24.21
CA ASP A 266 9.20 -1.76 -25.58
C ASP A 266 9.20 -2.94 -26.55
N THR A 267 8.68 -4.11 -26.16
CA THR A 267 8.46 -5.20 -27.12
C THR A 267 7.32 -4.83 -28.07
N ALA A 268 7.47 -5.14 -29.37
CA ALA A 268 6.52 -4.76 -30.42
C ALA A 268 5.07 -5.15 -30.11
N PHE A 269 4.87 -6.32 -29.51
CA PHE A 269 3.55 -6.79 -29.11
C PHE A 269 2.94 -5.93 -27.98
N VAL A 270 3.73 -5.65 -26.93
CA VAL A 270 3.27 -4.88 -25.76
C VAL A 270 3.02 -3.43 -26.17
N THR A 271 3.91 -2.81 -26.94
CA THR A 271 3.73 -1.44 -27.43
C THR A 271 2.42 -1.28 -28.21
N THR A 272 2.16 -2.18 -29.19
CA THR A 272 0.89 -2.13 -29.95
C THR A 272 -0.34 -2.34 -29.06
N LEU A 273 -0.24 -3.20 -28.04
CA LEU A 273 -1.32 -3.44 -27.08
C LEU A 273 -1.60 -2.20 -26.23
N LEU A 274 -0.55 -1.55 -25.74
CA LEU A 274 -0.65 -0.34 -24.91
C LEU A 274 -1.15 0.86 -25.70
N GLU A 275 -0.75 1.03 -26.96
CA GLU A 275 -1.29 2.06 -27.85
C GLU A 275 -2.81 1.92 -28.05
N LYS A 276 -3.28 0.70 -28.31
CA LYS A 276 -4.70 0.42 -28.40
C LYS A 276 -5.40 0.66 -27.07
N ALA A 277 -4.83 0.20 -25.96
CA ALA A 277 -5.37 0.45 -24.62
C ALA A 277 -5.50 1.96 -24.35
N GLY A 278 -4.49 2.76 -24.69
CA GLY A 278 -4.53 4.23 -24.57
C GLY A 278 -5.62 4.91 -25.41
N GLN A 279 -5.99 4.32 -26.55
CA GLN A 279 -7.07 4.85 -27.39
C GLN A 279 -8.48 4.50 -26.89
N TYR A 280 -8.66 3.30 -26.31
CA TYR A 280 -10.00 2.79 -25.97
C TYR A 280 -10.31 2.82 -24.47
N LEU A 281 -9.29 2.82 -23.58
CA LEU A 281 -9.51 2.84 -22.15
C LEU A 281 -9.36 4.26 -21.59
N PRO A 282 -10.46 4.87 -21.13
CA PRO A 282 -10.37 6.16 -20.44
C PRO A 282 -9.49 6.06 -19.21
N LEU A 283 -8.76 7.13 -18.90
CA LEU A 283 -7.86 7.24 -17.76
C LEU A 283 -6.62 6.30 -17.78
N PHE A 284 -6.41 5.55 -18.88
CA PHE A 284 -5.29 4.62 -19.00
C PHE A 284 -3.93 5.33 -18.93
N THR A 285 -3.81 6.50 -19.56
CA THR A 285 -2.58 7.30 -19.61
C THR A 285 -2.11 7.79 -18.23
N ILE A 286 -3.03 7.86 -17.27
CA ILE A 286 -2.75 8.28 -15.89
C ILE A 286 -2.67 7.08 -14.91
N GLY A 287 -2.61 5.84 -15.43
CA GLY A 287 -2.50 4.62 -14.62
C GLY A 287 -3.80 4.20 -13.91
N MET A 288 -4.94 4.63 -14.43
CA MET A 288 -6.26 4.31 -13.88
C MET A 288 -7.19 3.70 -14.95
N GLY A 289 -6.63 2.99 -15.90
CA GLY A 289 -7.37 2.34 -16.99
C GLY A 289 -8.40 1.31 -16.52
N TRP A 290 -8.27 0.82 -15.31
CA TRP A 290 -9.18 -0.15 -14.70
C TRP A 290 -10.52 0.45 -14.20
N VAL A 291 -10.56 1.74 -13.87
CA VAL A 291 -11.71 2.37 -13.17
C VAL A 291 -12.99 2.30 -13.98
N VAL A 292 -12.93 2.72 -15.25
CA VAL A 292 -14.12 2.73 -16.11
C VAL A 292 -14.60 1.33 -16.44
N PRO A 293 -13.76 0.38 -16.88
CA PRO A 293 -14.18 -1.01 -17.09
C PRO A 293 -14.77 -1.68 -15.85
N ALA A 294 -14.16 -1.48 -14.68
CA ALA A 294 -14.66 -2.01 -13.41
C ALA A 294 -16.04 -1.45 -13.07
N THR A 295 -16.22 -0.14 -13.21
CA THR A 295 -17.50 0.53 -12.94
C THR A 295 -18.59 0.05 -13.89
N VAL A 296 -18.30 -0.06 -15.18
CA VAL A 296 -19.25 -0.56 -16.20
C VAL A 296 -19.62 -2.01 -15.91
N ALA A 297 -18.63 -2.86 -15.63
CA ALA A 297 -18.89 -4.27 -15.29
C ALA A 297 -19.73 -4.42 -14.02
N PHE A 298 -19.48 -3.59 -13.00
CA PHE A 298 -20.30 -3.53 -11.80
C PHE A 298 -21.75 -3.15 -12.13
N LEU A 299 -21.97 -2.07 -12.85
CA LEU A 299 -23.31 -1.60 -13.18
C LEU A 299 -24.09 -2.62 -14.02
N ILE A 300 -23.48 -3.20 -15.04
CA ILE A 300 -24.11 -4.22 -15.89
C ILE A 300 -24.45 -5.47 -15.07
N SER A 301 -23.53 -5.98 -14.30
CA SER A 301 -23.76 -7.18 -13.48
C SER A 301 -24.79 -6.94 -12.38
N TRP A 302 -24.79 -5.76 -11.76
CA TRP A 302 -25.78 -5.37 -10.76
C TRP A 302 -27.19 -5.29 -11.36
N VAL A 303 -27.36 -4.59 -12.50
CA VAL A 303 -28.64 -4.51 -13.20
C VAL A 303 -29.12 -5.90 -13.64
N TRP A 304 -28.21 -6.73 -14.17
CA TRP A 304 -28.53 -8.09 -14.57
C TRP A 304 -29.04 -8.95 -13.41
N VAL A 305 -28.42 -8.85 -12.24
CA VAL A 305 -28.83 -9.54 -11.01
C VAL A 305 -30.20 -9.06 -10.51
N MET A 306 -30.46 -7.74 -10.62
CA MET A 306 -31.74 -7.17 -10.21
C MET A 306 -32.92 -7.67 -11.11
N ILE A 307 -32.65 -7.88 -12.38
CA ILE A 307 -33.65 -8.37 -13.35
C ILE A 307 -33.85 -9.89 -13.26
N SER A 308 -32.79 -10.64 -12.99
CA SER A 308 -32.76 -12.12 -13.03
C SER A 308 -33.60 -12.82 -11.98
N LYS A 309 -34.15 -12.12 -10.97
CA LYS A 309 -34.97 -12.66 -9.86
C LYS A 309 -34.47 -13.98 -9.23
N LYS A 310 -33.21 -14.33 -9.41
CA LYS A 310 -32.63 -15.51 -8.75
C LYS A 310 -32.49 -15.22 -7.26
N ASP A 311 -32.89 -16.15 -6.41
CA ASP A 311 -32.76 -16.03 -4.97
C ASP A 311 -31.30 -15.80 -4.55
N PRO A 312 -31.04 -14.98 -3.52
CA PRO A 312 -29.71 -14.82 -2.99
C PRO A 312 -29.21 -16.19 -2.52
N ILE A 313 -28.02 -16.59 -2.95
CA ILE A 313 -27.34 -17.76 -2.37
C ILE A 313 -26.90 -17.30 -0.99
N LEU A 314 -27.70 -17.60 0.00
CA LEU A 314 -27.32 -17.59 1.41
C LEU A 314 -26.60 -18.92 1.66
N ASP A 315 -25.26 -18.90 1.60
CA ASP A 315 -24.40 -19.92 2.20
C ASP A 315 -23.22 -19.19 2.87
#